data_5119956d18046ea65b6284ee797ee639
#
_entry.id   5119956d18046ea65b6284ee797ee639
#
_cell.length_a   1.000
_cell.length_b   1.000
_cell.length_c   1.000
_cell.angle_alpha   90.00
_cell.angle_beta   90.00
_cell.angle_gamma   90.00
#
_symmetry.space_group_name_H-M   'P 1'
#
loop_
_entity.id
_entity.type
_entity.pdbx_description
1 polymer ?
#
loop_
_entity_poly.entity_id
_entity_poly.type
_entity_poly.pdbx_seq_one_letter_code
_entity_poly.pdbx_strand_id
1 'polypeptide(L)'
;MTTRSILGLIYMVQGLKQLGEDPEPVLRQHGLSMDTLDPTTRIERAREMRIYADWAEHLHDPLVGLKMGSFFGLAGYGPLVMLLMTCSTAYEALQTGIRYQRLTYLFGTLRLEPGERLSALVLDPMVMPHKAFRFRVDGEVSGTYKMVRDMQATMGLNLRAEGLDMPYPRPPEAAAYEEHFGCPVRFGEHEARFWLRNEHLQLKLPTFDPNAHAMYRTMCDQQLKAQETTNDTLAERVLTHLGMFNNHFPSAEDVAKSFDMSERSLRRQLSEDGRSFRDLLADARYAKARYLLKNTALPIEDIAAQIGYAESAAFIHAFRRWAGATPREFRER
;
A
#
# COMPACT_ATOMS: atom_id res chain seq x y z
N MET A 1 14.09 -4.13 6.82
CA MET A 1 13.02 -4.29 5.78
C MET A 1 11.69 -4.37 6.48
N THR A 2 10.77 -3.47 6.13
CA THR A 2 9.43 -3.40 6.72
C THR A 2 8.61 -4.61 6.28
N THR A 3 8.05 -5.34 7.25
CA THR A 3 7.13 -6.43 6.98
C THR A 3 5.74 -6.10 7.53
N ARG A 4 4.70 -6.69 6.94
CA ARG A 4 3.31 -6.55 7.39
C ARG A 4 2.59 -7.90 7.33
N SER A 5 1.38 -7.99 7.86
CA SER A 5 0.56 -9.19 7.73
C SER A 5 0.33 -9.52 6.25
N ILE A 6 0.49 -10.78 5.88
CA ILE A 6 0.18 -11.27 4.53
C ILE A 6 -1.33 -11.30 4.24
N LEU A 7 -2.15 -11.09 5.25
CA LEU A 7 -3.61 -11.22 5.13
C LEU A 7 -4.21 -10.27 4.08
N GLY A 8 -3.62 -9.06 3.92
CA GLY A 8 -4.01 -8.15 2.85
C GLY A 8 -3.81 -8.74 1.46
N LEU A 9 -2.67 -9.40 1.24
CA LEU A 9 -2.39 -10.11 -0.01
C LEU A 9 -3.38 -11.27 -0.23
N ILE A 10 -3.71 -12.02 0.83
CA ILE A 10 -4.68 -13.13 0.74
C ILE A 10 -6.06 -12.63 0.30
N TYR A 11 -6.54 -11.52 0.85
CA TYR A 11 -7.80 -10.91 0.40
C TYR A 11 -7.74 -10.47 -1.06
N MET A 12 -6.61 -9.90 -1.48
CA MET A 12 -6.41 -9.54 -2.89
C MET A 12 -6.47 -10.75 -3.80
N VAL A 13 -5.79 -11.84 -3.45
CA VAL A 13 -5.82 -13.12 -4.20
C VAL A 13 -7.23 -13.67 -4.30
N GLN A 14 -7.96 -13.71 -3.19
CA GLN A 14 -9.33 -14.20 -3.14
C GLN A 14 -10.27 -13.34 -3.98
N GLY A 15 -10.13 -12.01 -3.89
CA GLY A 15 -10.93 -11.07 -4.66
C GLY A 15 -10.66 -11.15 -6.16
N LEU A 16 -9.39 -11.18 -6.58
CA LEU A 16 -9.02 -11.35 -7.99
C LEU A 16 -9.64 -12.62 -8.57
N LYS A 17 -9.52 -13.74 -7.86
CA LYS A 17 -10.10 -15.02 -8.28
C LYS A 17 -11.63 -14.95 -8.42
N GLN A 18 -12.33 -14.31 -7.49
CA GLN A 18 -13.79 -14.14 -7.57
C GLN A 18 -14.21 -13.18 -8.70
N LEU A 19 -13.35 -12.26 -9.10
CA LEU A 19 -13.56 -11.37 -10.25
C LEU A 19 -13.18 -12.02 -11.59
N GLY A 20 -12.73 -13.29 -11.59
CA GLY A 20 -12.37 -14.02 -12.81
C GLY A 20 -10.94 -13.78 -13.30
N GLU A 21 -10.12 -13.11 -12.50
CA GLU A 21 -8.69 -12.92 -12.77
C GLU A 21 -7.88 -14.08 -12.18
N ASP A 22 -6.77 -14.45 -12.83
CA ASP A 22 -5.87 -15.50 -12.31
C ASP A 22 -4.64 -14.87 -11.60
N PRO A 23 -4.58 -14.86 -10.27
CA PRO A 23 -3.45 -14.30 -9.54
C PRO A 23 -2.22 -15.23 -9.50
N GLU A 24 -2.37 -16.51 -9.81
CA GLU A 24 -1.34 -17.53 -9.58
C GLU A 24 -0.05 -17.33 -10.40
N PRO A 25 -0.08 -16.95 -11.70
CA PRO A 25 1.14 -16.75 -12.47
C PRO A 25 2.07 -15.70 -11.84
N VAL A 26 1.51 -14.58 -11.38
CA VAL A 26 2.28 -13.51 -10.72
C VAL A 26 2.76 -13.96 -9.34
N LEU A 27 1.94 -14.67 -8.56
CA LEU A 27 2.40 -15.23 -7.27
C LEU A 27 3.62 -16.12 -7.47
N ARG A 28 3.60 -17.02 -8.45
CA ARG A 28 4.73 -17.93 -8.76
C ARG A 28 5.99 -17.19 -9.18
N GLN A 29 5.87 -16.10 -9.95
CA GLN A 29 7.00 -15.23 -10.28
C GLN A 29 7.67 -14.65 -9.03
N HIS A 30 6.89 -14.45 -7.98
CA HIS A 30 7.35 -13.97 -6.68
C HIS A 30 7.64 -15.11 -5.67
N GLY A 31 7.71 -16.38 -6.11
CA GLY A 31 7.99 -17.53 -5.25
C GLY A 31 6.91 -17.75 -4.18
N LEU A 32 5.65 -17.44 -4.50
CA LEU A 32 4.45 -17.71 -3.71
C LEU A 32 3.49 -18.57 -4.51
N SER A 33 2.52 -19.19 -3.84
CA SER A 33 1.42 -19.93 -4.44
C SER A 33 0.19 -19.75 -3.55
N MET A 34 -0.99 -19.73 -4.15
CA MET A 34 -2.26 -19.64 -3.40
C MET A 34 -2.37 -20.71 -2.31
N ASP A 35 -1.91 -21.93 -2.60
CA ASP A 35 -2.00 -23.06 -1.67
C ASP A 35 -1.05 -22.96 -0.48
N THR A 36 -0.03 -22.09 -0.57
CA THR A 36 1.01 -21.93 0.47
C THR A 36 0.90 -20.63 1.25
N LEU A 37 -0.12 -19.80 0.95
CA LEU A 37 -0.35 -18.55 1.69
C LEU A 37 -0.91 -18.85 3.09
N ASP A 38 -0.08 -18.64 4.10
CA ASP A 38 -0.46 -18.80 5.51
C ASP A 38 -0.83 -17.43 6.11
N PRO A 39 -2.09 -17.22 6.56
CA PRO A 39 -2.56 -15.93 7.09
C PRO A 39 -1.83 -15.48 8.36
N THR A 40 -1.11 -16.36 9.02
CA THR A 40 -0.33 -16.05 10.24
C THR A 40 1.05 -15.49 9.92
N THR A 41 1.49 -15.56 8.67
CA THR A 41 2.82 -15.11 8.24
C THR A 41 2.86 -13.63 7.91
N ARG A 42 4.07 -13.15 7.65
CA ARG A 42 4.32 -11.75 7.26
C ARG A 42 5.01 -11.71 5.90
N ILE A 43 4.71 -10.67 5.14
CA ILE A 43 5.33 -10.37 3.85
C ILE A 43 6.13 -9.07 3.92
N GLU A 44 7.24 -9.01 3.19
CA GLU A 44 7.97 -7.76 3.01
C GLU A 44 7.12 -6.78 2.18
N ARG A 45 6.96 -5.53 2.69
CA ARG A 45 6.14 -4.50 2.04
C ARG A 45 6.53 -4.27 0.58
N ALA A 46 7.82 -4.19 0.30
CA ALA A 46 8.32 -4.02 -1.06
C ALA A 46 7.99 -5.21 -1.99
N ARG A 47 7.99 -6.44 -1.45
CA ARG A 47 7.60 -7.64 -2.22
C ARG A 47 6.11 -7.62 -2.54
N GLU A 48 5.27 -7.32 -1.56
CA GLU A 48 3.82 -7.21 -1.76
C GLU A 48 3.47 -6.14 -2.81
N MET A 49 4.16 -4.99 -2.77
CA MET A 49 3.97 -3.92 -3.75
C MET A 49 4.37 -4.33 -5.17
N ARG A 50 5.47 -5.09 -5.33
CA ARG A 50 5.84 -5.64 -6.65
C ARG A 50 4.76 -6.58 -7.19
N ILE A 51 4.21 -7.44 -6.34
CA ILE A 51 3.11 -8.34 -6.72
C ILE A 51 1.91 -7.53 -7.23
N TYR A 52 1.53 -6.45 -6.55
CA TYR A 52 0.43 -5.59 -7.00
C TYR A 52 0.75 -4.85 -8.30
N ALA A 53 1.98 -4.39 -8.48
CA ALA A 53 2.40 -3.75 -9.72
C ALA A 53 2.37 -4.73 -10.90
N ASP A 54 2.84 -5.96 -10.68
CA ASP A 54 2.84 -6.99 -11.72
C ASP A 54 1.42 -7.47 -12.04
N TRP A 55 0.52 -7.60 -11.06
CA TRP A 55 -0.90 -7.86 -11.34
C TRP A 55 -1.52 -6.76 -12.18
N ALA A 56 -1.32 -5.50 -11.83
CA ALA A 56 -1.91 -4.37 -12.54
C ALA A 56 -1.54 -4.31 -14.02
N GLU A 57 -0.40 -4.89 -14.43
CA GLU A 57 -0.03 -4.99 -15.85
C GLU A 57 -0.83 -6.04 -16.62
N HIS A 58 -1.41 -7.03 -15.93
CA HIS A 58 -2.09 -8.17 -16.53
C HIS A 58 -3.61 -8.16 -16.35
N LEU A 59 -4.16 -7.25 -15.54
CA LEU A 59 -5.60 -7.16 -15.31
C LEU A 59 -6.33 -6.68 -16.56
N HIS A 60 -7.47 -7.32 -16.86
CA HIS A 60 -8.27 -7.03 -18.03
C HIS A 60 -9.37 -6.00 -17.74
N ASP A 61 -10.00 -6.08 -16.58
CA ASP A 61 -11.06 -5.17 -16.17
C ASP A 61 -10.45 -3.92 -15.49
N PRO A 62 -10.62 -2.71 -16.06
CA PRO A 62 -10.10 -1.48 -15.50
C PRO A 62 -10.73 -1.11 -14.13
N LEU A 63 -11.84 -1.75 -13.74
CA LEU A 63 -12.52 -1.55 -12.47
C LEU A 63 -12.16 -2.58 -11.40
N VAL A 64 -11.22 -3.49 -11.66
CA VAL A 64 -10.81 -4.49 -10.66
C VAL A 64 -10.40 -3.83 -9.36
N GLY A 65 -9.59 -2.77 -9.38
CA GLY A 65 -9.18 -2.03 -8.18
C GLY A 65 -10.38 -1.56 -7.36
N LEU A 66 -11.36 -0.94 -8.02
CA LEU A 66 -12.60 -0.46 -7.37
C LEU A 66 -13.39 -1.61 -6.73
N LYS A 67 -13.55 -2.73 -7.44
CA LYS A 67 -14.26 -3.91 -6.97
C LYS A 67 -13.53 -4.62 -5.82
N MET A 68 -12.19 -4.53 -5.80
CA MET A 68 -11.35 -5.18 -4.78
C MET A 68 -11.66 -4.73 -3.36
N GLY A 69 -12.07 -3.48 -3.15
CA GLY A 69 -12.44 -2.98 -1.83
C GLY A 69 -13.52 -3.81 -1.14
N SER A 70 -14.43 -4.42 -1.90
CA SER A 70 -15.53 -5.24 -1.35
C SER A 70 -15.08 -6.54 -0.68
N PHE A 71 -13.83 -6.98 -0.90
CA PHE A 71 -13.31 -8.23 -0.33
C PHE A 71 -12.61 -8.04 1.02
N PHE A 72 -12.39 -6.80 1.47
CA PHE A 72 -11.80 -6.52 2.78
C PHE A 72 -12.89 -6.54 3.87
N GLY A 73 -13.13 -7.71 4.46
CA GLY A 73 -14.11 -7.88 5.53
C GLY A 73 -13.64 -7.32 6.88
N LEU A 74 -14.59 -6.87 7.72
CA LEU A 74 -14.31 -6.28 9.05
C LEU A 74 -13.47 -7.19 9.94
N ALA A 75 -13.69 -8.51 9.91
CA ALA A 75 -12.97 -9.47 10.74
C ALA A 75 -11.45 -9.44 10.54
N GLY A 76 -11.00 -9.10 9.33
CA GLY A 76 -9.58 -9.03 9.00
C GLY A 76 -8.83 -7.88 9.66
N TYR A 77 -9.52 -6.87 10.17
CA TYR A 77 -8.92 -5.75 10.89
C TYR A 77 -8.75 -6.02 12.41
N GLY A 78 -9.26 -7.15 12.89
CA GLY A 78 -9.08 -7.59 14.27
C GLY A 78 -9.58 -6.57 15.31
N PRO A 79 -8.78 -6.31 16.39
CA PRO A 79 -9.19 -5.42 17.48
C PRO A 79 -9.45 -3.97 17.02
N LEU A 80 -8.86 -3.52 15.90
CA LEU A 80 -9.00 -2.14 15.42
C LEU A 80 -10.48 -1.79 15.14
N VAL A 81 -11.22 -2.67 14.46
CA VAL A 81 -12.64 -2.42 14.17
C VAL A 81 -13.44 -2.25 15.46
N MET A 82 -13.21 -3.11 16.44
CA MET A 82 -13.88 -3.01 17.75
C MET A 82 -13.50 -1.73 18.48
N LEU A 83 -12.24 -1.31 18.41
CA LEU A 83 -11.79 -0.03 18.94
C LEU A 83 -12.54 1.15 18.29
N LEU A 84 -12.65 1.16 16.96
CA LEU A 84 -13.36 2.21 16.23
C LEU A 84 -14.85 2.26 16.58
N MET A 85 -15.50 1.10 16.67
CA MET A 85 -16.92 1.00 17.01
C MET A 85 -17.25 1.41 18.46
N THR A 86 -16.28 1.32 19.37
CA THR A 86 -16.45 1.67 20.78
C THR A 86 -16.06 3.13 21.10
N CYS A 87 -15.70 3.95 20.12
CA CYS A 87 -15.48 5.37 20.28
C CYS A 87 -16.77 6.12 20.64
N SER A 88 -16.67 7.28 21.29
CA SER A 88 -17.81 8.08 21.71
C SER A 88 -18.50 8.80 20.55
N THR A 89 -17.72 9.22 19.54
CA THR A 89 -18.21 9.96 18.37
C THR A 89 -17.60 9.43 17.08
N ALA A 90 -18.23 9.74 15.95
CA ALA A 90 -17.65 9.46 14.63
C ALA A 90 -16.33 10.20 14.41
N TYR A 91 -16.16 11.40 14.96
CA TYR A 91 -14.89 12.14 14.94
C TYR A 91 -13.77 11.38 15.66
N GLU A 92 -14.04 10.92 16.89
CA GLU A 92 -13.08 10.14 17.66
C GLU A 92 -12.70 8.83 16.94
N ALA A 93 -13.68 8.14 16.33
CA ALA A 93 -13.44 6.95 15.55
C ALA A 93 -12.51 7.24 14.35
N LEU A 94 -12.72 8.36 13.65
CA LEU A 94 -11.91 8.79 12.53
C LEU A 94 -10.46 9.08 12.96
N GLN A 95 -10.28 9.88 14.04
CA GLN A 95 -8.96 10.18 14.61
C GLN A 95 -8.24 8.90 15.08
N THR A 96 -8.99 8.00 15.70
CA THR A 96 -8.48 6.69 16.13
C THR A 96 -8.04 5.85 14.92
N GLY A 97 -8.84 5.80 13.85
CA GLY A 97 -8.48 5.11 12.60
C GLY A 97 -7.19 5.65 11.98
N ILE A 98 -7.03 6.98 11.98
CA ILE A 98 -5.80 7.63 11.52
C ILE A 98 -4.61 7.26 12.40
N ARG A 99 -4.75 7.29 13.71
CA ARG A 99 -3.69 6.89 14.65
C ARG A 99 -3.22 5.45 14.44
N TYR A 100 -4.14 4.53 14.21
CA TYR A 100 -3.87 3.11 14.08
C TYR A 100 -3.86 2.62 12.62
N GLN A 101 -3.77 3.51 11.63
CA GLN A 101 -3.83 3.16 10.19
C GLN A 101 -2.79 2.10 9.77
N ARG A 102 -1.66 2.00 10.49
CA ARG A 102 -0.64 0.97 10.25
C ARG A 102 -1.13 -0.45 10.54
N LEU A 103 -2.21 -0.61 11.29
CA LEU A 103 -2.87 -1.90 11.54
C LEU A 103 -3.87 -2.27 10.43
N THR A 104 -4.03 -1.44 9.41
CA THR A 104 -4.89 -1.69 8.25
C THR A 104 -4.10 -2.26 7.06
N TYR A 105 -4.78 -2.44 5.92
CA TYR A 105 -4.18 -2.89 4.66
C TYR A 105 -3.72 -1.72 3.76
N LEU A 106 -3.75 -0.51 4.26
CA LEU A 106 -3.32 0.68 3.52
C LEU A 106 -1.79 0.68 3.30
N PHE A 107 -1.39 1.16 2.14
CA PHE A 107 -0.01 1.53 1.83
C PHE A 107 0.17 3.04 1.82
N GLY A 108 -0.88 3.77 1.46
CA GLY A 108 -0.98 5.20 1.64
C GLY A 108 -1.14 5.61 3.10
N THR A 109 -1.25 6.91 3.35
CA THR A 109 -1.47 7.47 4.68
C THR A 109 -2.78 8.23 4.76
N LEU A 110 -3.47 8.11 5.89
CA LEU A 110 -4.68 8.86 6.17
C LEU A 110 -4.37 10.07 7.04
N ARG A 111 -5.06 11.18 6.75
CA ARG A 111 -5.12 12.35 7.62
C ARG A 111 -6.49 13.01 7.53
N LEU A 112 -6.85 13.79 8.54
CA LEU A 112 -8.06 14.60 8.53
C LEU A 112 -7.69 16.07 8.31
N GLU A 113 -8.30 16.67 7.30
CA GLU A 113 -8.23 18.12 7.05
C GLU A 113 -9.56 18.75 7.50
N PRO A 114 -9.56 19.54 8.59
CA PRO A 114 -10.78 20.20 9.07
C PRO A 114 -11.14 21.37 8.16
N GLY A 115 -12.45 21.58 7.93
CA GLY A 115 -13.01 22.73 7.25
C GLY A 115 -14.21 23.27 7.99
N GLU A 116 -14.80 24.38 7.53
CA GLU A 116 -15.90 25.06 8.24
C GLU A 116 -17.19 24.23 8.30
N ARG A 117 -17.61 23.63 7.20
CA ARG A 117 -18.84 22.81 7.07
C ARG A 117 -18.54 21.35 6.72
N LEU A 118 -17.53 21.15 5.91
CA LEU A 118 -17.06 19.85 5.47
C LEU A 118 -15.61 19.69 5.91
N SER A 119 -15.29 18.54 6.43
CA SER A 119 -13.91 18.08 6.66
C SER A 119 -13.56 17.02 5.62
N ALA A 120 -12.28 16.89 5.28
CA ALA A 120 -11.84 15.86 4.35
C ALA A 120 -11.05 14.77 5.08
N LEU A 121 -11.49 13.51 4.92
CA LEU A 121 -10.59 12.37 5.15
C LEU A 121 -9.75 12.19 3.90
N VAL A 122 -8.47 12.52 4.01
CA VAL A 122 -7.52 12.49 2.92
C VAL A 122 -6.74 11.20 2.98
N LEU A 123 -6.67 10.51 1.85
CA LEU A 123 -5.76 9.40 1.61
C LEU A 123 -4.66 9.89 0.68
N ASP A 124 -3.45 10.02 1.21
CA ASP A 124 -2.23 10.29 0.45
C ASP A 124 -1.71 8.94 -0.07
N PRO A 125 -1.87 8.65 -1.37
CA PRO A 125 -1.57 7.34 -1.89
C PRO A 125 -0.06 7.13 -2.02
N MET A 126 0.35 5.88 -1.95
CA MET A 126 1.72 5.53 -2.23
C MET A 126 2.05 5.69 -3.71
N VAL A 127 3.19 6.26 -4.01
CA VAL A 127 3.68 6.43 -5.38
C VAL A 127 3.99 5.08 -6.02
N MET A 128 3.38 4.82 -7.18
CA MET A 128 3.50 3.57 -7.94
C MET A 128 3.54 3.87 -9.45
N PRO A 129 4.00 2.93 -10.31
CA PRO A 129 3.81 3.02 -11.77
C PRO A 129 2.33 3.22 -12.13
N HIS A 130 2.04 3.96 -13.20
CA HIS A 130 0.71 4.50 -13.53
C HIS A 130 -0.45 3.49 -13.41
N LYS A 131 -0.34 2.29 -14.01
CA LYS A 131 -1.40 1.27 -13.92
C LYS A 131 -1.58 0.74 -12.50
N ALA A 132 -0.47 0.45 -11.83
CA ALA A 132 -0.47 -0.01 -10.45
C ALA A 132 -0.97 1.08 -9.49
N PHE A 133 -0.69 2.36 -9.77
CA PHE A 133 -1.18 3.49 -9.00
C PHE A 133 -2.71 3.52 -8.97
N ARG A 134 -3.38 3.53 -10.16
CA ARG A 134 -4.84 3.52 -10.22
C ARG A 134 -5.43 2.31 -9.50
N PHE A 135 -4.96 1.09 -9.86
CA PHE A 135 -5.41 -0.15 -9.23
C PHE A 135 -5.32 -0.11 -7.72
N ARG A 136 -4.22 0.42 -7.19
CA ARG A 136 -3.98 0.45 -5.75
C ARG A 136 -4.81 1.52 -5.05
N VAL A 137 -4.88 2.74 -5.60
CA VAL A 137 -5.71 3.82 -5.06
C VAL A 137 -7.17 3.41 -5.02
N ASP A 138 -7.69 2.83 -6.11
CA ASP A 138 -9.06 2.32 -6.16
C ASP A 138 -9.34 1.31 -5.04
N GLY A 139 -8.43 0.34 -4.85
CA GLY A 139 -8.58 -0.68 -3.81
C GLY A 139 -8.50 -0.10 -2.39
N GLU A 140 -7.64 0.89 -2.15
CA GLU A 140 -7.52 1.54 -0.82
C GLU A 140 -8.71 2.44 -0.51
N VAL A 141 -9.16 3.24 -1.47
CA VAL A 141 -10.33 4.11 -1.32
C VAL A 141 -11.61 3.28 -1.15
N SER A 142 -11.80 2.28 -2.01
CA SER A 142 -12.96 1.38 -1.93
C SER A 142 -12.94 0.52 -0.65
N GLY A 143 -11.78 0.01 -0.24
CA GLY A 143 -11.63 -0.74 1.01
C GLY A 143 -11.90 0.11 2.25
N THR A 144 -11.43 1.36 2.27
CA THR A 144 -11.73 2.32 3.35
C THR A 144 -13.22 2.63 3.40
N TYR A 145 -13.83 2.90 2.25
CA TYR A 145 -15.27 3.11 2.14
C TYR A 145 -16.06 1.90 2.66
N LYS A 146 -15.72 0.69 2.19
CA LYS A 146 -16.36 -0.56 2.61
C LYS A 146 -16.28 -0.76 4.13
N MET A 147 -15.10 -0.60 4.72
CA MET A 147 -14.90 -0.72 6.16
C MET A 147 -15.82 0.23 6.93
N VAL A 148 -15.86 1.50 6.55
CA VAL A 148 -16.73 2.50 7.18
C VAL A 148 -18.21 2.16 7.00
N ARG A 149 -18.63 1.75 5.80
CA ARG A 149 -20.01 1.36 5.51
C ARG A 149 -20.46 0.13 6.31
N ASP A 150 -19.62 -0.88 6.44
CA ASP A 150 -19.95 -2.08 7.21
C ASP A 150 -20.07 -1.78 8.71
N MET A 151 -19.17 -0.94 9.25
CA MET A 151 -19.28 -0.48 10.66
C MET A 151 -20.57 0.32 10.86
N GLN A 152 -20.89 1.24 9.96
CA GLN A 152 -22.15 2.02 10.03
C GLN A 152 -23.38 1.10 9.98
N ALA A 153 -23.40 0.12 9.08
CA ALA A 153 -24.49 -0.83 8.98
C ALA A 153 -24.68 -1.63 10.28
N THR A 154 -23.59 -2.06 10.91
CA THR A 154 -23.62 -2.75 12.21
C THR A 154 -24.20 -1.86 13.32
N MET A 155 -23.99 -0.55 13.25
CA MET A 155 -24.49 0.43 14.21
C MET A 155 -25.87 0.99 13.86
N GLY A 156 -26.49 0.55 12.75
CA GLY A 156 -27.75 1.12 12.26
C GLY A 156 -27.62 2.55 11.69
N LEU A 157 -26.41 2.95 11.30
CA LEU A 157 -26.12 4.28 10.73
C LEU A 157 -26.03 4.20 9.20
N ASN A 158 -26.34 5.32 8.54
CA ASN A 158 -26.24 5.46 7.09
C ASN A 158 -25.72 6.86 6.71
N LEU A 159 -24.51 7.18 7.12
CA LEU A 159 -23.87 8.45 6.81
C LEU A 159 -23.11 8.34 5.49
N ARG A 160 -23.34 9.30 4.59
CA ARG A 160 -22.68 9.32 3.27
C ARG A 160 -21.69 10.47 3.19
N ALA A 161 -20.65 10.27 2.39
CA ALA A 161 -19.78 11.36 1.98
C ALA A 161 -20.54 12.30 1.03
N GLU A 162 -20.25 13.59 1.09
CA GLU A 162 -20.78 14.60 0.18
C GLU A 162 -20.14 14.56 -1.20
N GLY A 163 -18.96 13.97 -1.30
CA GLY A 163 -18.22 13.78 -2.54
C GLY A 163 -16.91 13.05 -2.30
N LEU A 164 -16.30 12.64 -3.38
CA LEU A 164 -15.02 11.98 -3.40
C LEU A 164 -14.12 12.62 -4.46
N ASP A 165 -12.87 12.88 -4.12
CA ASP A 165 -11.83 13.29 -5.07
C ASP A 165 -10.89 12.12 -5.35
N MET A 166 -10.46 11.96 -6.61
CA MET A 166 -9.55 10.89 -7.04
C MET A 166 -8.31 11.47 -7.72
N PRO A 167 -7.09 10.95 -7.41
CA PRO A 167 -5.81 11.56 -7.80
C PRO A 167 -5.29 11.07 -9.16
N TYR A 168 -6.16 10.93 -10.13
CA TYR A 168 -5.79 10.59 -11.51
C TYR A 168 -6.83 11.11 -12.49
N PRO A 169 -6.49 11.25 -13.80
CA PRO A 169 -7.41 11.74 -14.81
C PRO A 169 -8.72 10.94 -14.88
N ARG A 170 -9.82 11.62 -15.23
CA ARG A 170 -11.15 11.00 -15.34
C ARG A 170 -11.11 9.80 -16.30
N PRO A 171 -11.41 8.59 -15.82
CA PRO A 171 -11.44 7.40 -16.66
C PRO A 171 -12.75 7.31 -17.46
N PRO A 172 -12.79 6.52 -18.54
CA PRO A 172 -14.01 6.26 -19.28
C PRO A 172 -15.13 5.68 -18.41
N GLU A 173 -14.79 4.87 -17.41
CA GLU A 173 -15.70 4.18 -16.49
C GLU A 173 -16.13 5.04 -15.28
N ALA A 174 -15.97 6.35 -15.33
CA ALA A 174 -16.21 7.25 -14.18
C ALA A 174 -17.60 7.11 -13.54
N ALA A 175 -18.64 6.77 -14.30
CA ALA A 175 -19.98 6.54 -13.78
C ALA A 175 -20.05 5.39 -12.76
N ALA A 176 -19.23 4.35 -12.94
CA ALA A 176 -19.16 3.22 -12.02
C ALA A 176 -18.64 3.63 -10.62
N TYR A 177 -17.82 4.68 -10.54
CA TYR A 177 -17.35 5.22 -9.25
C TYR A 177 -18.46 5.93 -8.51
N GLU A 178 -19.25 6.77 -9.19
CA GLU A 178 -20.41 7.46 -8.57
C GLU A 178 -21.46 6.46 -8.08
N GLU A 179 -21.70 5.40 -8.86
CA GLU A 179 -22.58 4.29 -8.45
C GLU A 179 -22.03 3.56 -7.22
N HIS A 180 -20.73 3.21 -7.22
CA HIS A 180 -20.09 2.47 -6.14
C HIS A 180 -20.07 3.24 -4.83
N PHE A 181 -19.69 4.52 -4.84
CA PHE A 181 -19.55 5.34 -3.64
C PHE A 181 -20.85 6.03 -3.23
N GLY A 182 -21.82 6.14 -4.13
CA GLY A 182 -23.11 6.78 -3.90
C GLY A 182 -23.02 8.28 -3.63
N CYS A 183 -22.00 8.93 -4.18
CA CYS A 183 -21.76 10.38 -4.11
C CYS A 183 -21.04 10.86 -5.40
N PRO A 184 -21.06 12.18 -5.70
CA PRO A 184 -20.31 12.75 -6.82
C PRO A 184 -18.81 12.48 -6.70
N VAL A 185 -18.16 12.14 -7.83
CA VAL A 185 -16.71 11.84 -7.88
C VAL A 185 -16.00 12.80 -8.83
N ARG A 186 -15.01 13.53 -8.31
CA ARG A 186 -14.12 14.42 -9.07
C ARG A 186 -12.79 13.72 -9.32
N PHE A 187 -12.24 13.91 -10.50
CA PHE A 187 -10.98 13.32 -10.93
C PHE A 187 -9.96 14.40 -11.29
N GLY A 188 -8.69 14.06 -11.30
CA GLY A 188 -7.59 14.97 -11.63
C GLY A 188 -7.11 15.79 -10.43
N GLU A 189 -7.46 15.39 -9.24
CA GLU A 189 -7.02 16.01 -7.99
C GLU A 189 -5.64 15.46 -7.56
N HIS A 190 -5.02 16.07 -6.55
CA HIS A 190 -3.69 15.63 -6.08
C HIS A 190 -3.74 14.39 -5.20
N GLU A 191 -4.83 14.21 -4.45
CA GLU A 191 -5.00 13.17 -3.44
C GLU A 191 -6.44 12.65 -3.46
N ALA A 192 -6.66 11.47 -2.90
CA ALA A 192 -8.03 10.99 -2.71
C ALA A 192 -8.61 11.63 -1.44
N ARG A 193 -9.85 12.16 -1.53
CA ARG A 193 -10.50 12.89 -0.43
C ARG A 193 -11.97 12.52 -0.31
N PHE A 194 -12.38 11.98 0.84
CA PHE A 194 -13.79 11.87 1.20
C PHE A 194 -14.23 13.15 1.90
N TRP A 195 -15.20 13.85 1.33
CA TRP A 195 -15.80 15.05 1.91
C TRP A 195 -16.91 14.68 2.88
N LEU A 196 -16.74 15.00 4.15
CA LEU A 196 -17.60 14.58 5.26
C LEU A 196 -18.24 15.80 5.91
N ARG A 197 -19.54 15.76 6.20
CA ARG A 197 -20.23 16.81 6.96
C ARG A 197 -19.73 16.81 8.40
N ASN A 198 -19.39 17.99 8.91
CA ASN A 198 -18.95 18.13 10.30
C ASN A 198 -20.03 17.72 11.29
N GLU A 199 -21.31 17.93 10.98
CA GLU A 199 -22.43 17.46 11.80
C GLU A 199 -22.45 15.93 11.95
N HIS A 200 -22.07 15.18 10.90
CA HIS A 200 -21.94 13.72 10.96
C HIS A 200 -20.78 13.28 11.86
N LEU A 201 -19.69 14.05 11.87
CA LEU A 201 -18.53 13.76 12.71
C LEU A 201 -18.82 13.93 14.21
N GLN A 202 -19.77 14.80 14.56
CA GLN A 202 -20.18 15.04 15.95
C GLN A 202 -21.21 14.02 16.48
N LEU A 203 -21.71 13.12 15.63
CA LEU A 203 -22.68 12.12 16.04
C LEU A 203 -22.07 11.17 17.07
N LYS A 204 -22.83 10.95 18.15
CA LYS A 204 -22.49 9.90 19.14
C LYS A 204 -22.73 8.53 18.54
N LEU A 205 -21.78 7.63 18.74
CA LEU A 205 -21.90 6.27 18.24
C LEU A 205 -22.77 5.44 19.20
N PRO A 206 -23.77 4.68 18.67
CA PRO A 206 -24.66 3.87 19.50
C PRO A 206 -23.94 2.77 20.30
N THR A 207 -22.79 2.36 19.81
CA THR A 207 -21.98 1.26 20.37
C THR A 207 -20.91 1.76 21.33
N PHE A 208 -20.93 3.03 21.75
CA PHE A 208 -19.98 3.59 22.69
C PHE A 208 -19.92 2.80 24.00
N ASP A 209 -18.73 2.30 24.33
CA ASP A 209 -18.43 1.61 25.58
C ASP A 209 -17.02 1.96 26.05
N PRO A 210 -16.85 2.77 27.11
CA PRO A 210 -15.56 3.21 27.58
C PRO A 210 -14.65 2.09 28.07
N ASN A 211 -15.22 1.01 28.63
CA ASN A 211 -14.43 -0.13 29.13
C ASN A 211 -13.92 -0.98 27.97
N ALA A 212 -14.79 -1.34 27.03
CA ALA A 212 -14.40 -2.04 25.81
C ALA A 212 -13.41 -1.21 24.99
N HIS A 213 -13.63 0.11 24.87
CA HIS A 213 -12.71 1.02 24.20
C HIS A 213 -11.31 0.98 24.82
N ALA A 214 -11.18 1.07 26.15
CA ALA A 214 -9.89 0.99 26.84
C ALA A 214 -9.19 -0.36 26.61
N MET A 215 -9.94 -1.45 26.63
CA MET A 215 -9.42 -2.80 26.37
C MET A 215 -8.88 -2.92 24.94
N TYR A 216 -9.68 -2.54 23.92
CA TYR A 216 -9.27 -2.65 22.52
C TYR A 216 -8.14 -1.67 22.18
N ARG A 217 -8.08 -0.51 22.80
CA ARG A 217 -6.95 0.42 22.68
C ARG A 217 -5.67 -0.24 23.13
N THR A 218 -5.67 -0.90 24.28
CA THR A 218 -4.50 -1.63 24.78
C THR A 218 -4.03 -2.71 23.81
N MET A 219 -4.97 -3.46 23.23
CA MET A 219 -4.65 -4.49 22.23
C MET A 219 -4.05 -3.88 20.95
N CYS A 220 -4.61 -2.78 20.45
CA CYS A 220 -4.08 -2.07 19.28
C CYS A 220 -2.71 -1.45 19.56
N ASP A 221 -2.49 -0.86 20.75
CA ASP A 221 -1.18 -0.31 21.15
C ASP A 221 -0.12 -1.43 21.19
N GLN A 222 -0.45 -2.62 21.69
CA GLN A 222 0.46 -3.77 21.69
C GLN A 222 0.79 -4.23 20.25
N GLN A 223 -0.21 -4.32 19.38
CA GLN A 223 0.00 -4.67 17.98
C GLN A 223 0.83 -3.62 17.24
N LEU A 224 0.59 -2.34 17.50
CA LEU A 224 1.35 -1.24 16.89
C LEU A 224 2.81 -1.28 17.33
N LYS A 225 3.08 -1.46 18.63
CA LYS A 225 4.45 -1.63 19.16
C LYS A 225 5.18 -2.82 18.53
N ALA A 226 4.50 -3.94 18.32
CA ALA A 226 5.08 -5.08 17.65
C ALA A 226 5.45 -4.81 16.17
N GLN A 227 4.85 -3.78 15.56
CA GLN A 227 5.17 -3.32 14.21
C GLN A 227 6.20 -2.18 14.19
N GLU A 228 6.44 -1.49 15.31
CA GLU A 228 7.29 -0.28 15.41
C GLU A 228 8.80 -0.54 15.23
N THR A 229 9.24 -1.77 15.01
CA THR A 229 10.62 -2.05 14.64
C THR A 229 11.05 -1.48 13.29
N THR A 230 10.15 -0.79 12.59
CA THR A 230 10.44 -0.18 11.29
C THR A 230 9.75 1.19 11.16
N ASN A 231 10.54 2.25 11.34
CA ASN A 231 10.13 3.62 10.98
C ASN A 231 9.83 3.68 9.47
N ASP A 232 8.67 4.26 9.10
CA ASP A 232 8.33 4.53 7.69
C ASP A 232 9.03 5.83 7.25
N THR A 233 10.37 5.81 7.27
CA THR A 233 11.20 6.95 6.89
C THR A 233 11.10 7.21 5.39
N LEU A 234 11.47 8.41 4.94
CA LEU A 234 11.57 8.69 3.50
C LEU A 234 12.49 7.67 2.81
N ALA A 235 13.58 7.26 3.46
CA ALA A 235 14.50 6.25 2.95
C ALA A 235 13.78 4.91 2.68
N GLU A 236 12.89 4.46 3.57
CA GLU A 236 12.12 3.23 3.36
C GLU A 236 11.05 3.37 2.28
N ARG A 237 10.37 4.52 2.22
CA ARG A 237 9.41 4.83 1.15
C ARG A 237 10.10 4.80 -0.22
N VAL A 238 11.27 5.44 -0.34
CA VAL A 238 12.09 5.44 -1.56
C VAL A 238 12.58 4.04 -1.89
N LEU A 239 13.07 3.26 -0.93
CA LEU A 239 13.51 1.88 -1.16
C LEU A 239 12.37 1.00 -1.66
N THR A 240 11.19 1.16 -1.07
CA THR A 240 9.96 0.46 -1.51
C THR A 240 9.60 0.85 -2.93
N HIS A 241 9.63 2.16 -3.26
CA HIS A 241 9.37 2.66 -4.61
C HIS A 241 10.34 2.09 -5.63
N LEU A 242 11.65 2.15 -5.35
CA LEU A 242 12.68 1.54 -6.20
C LEU A 242 12.45 0.04 -6.41
N GLY A 243 11.99 -0.65 -5.38
CA GLY A 243 11.68 -2.08 -5.43
C GLY A 243 10.53 -2.46 -6.37
N MET A 244 9.69 -1.52 -6.81
CA MET A 244 8.57 -1.78 -7.74
C MET A 244 8.99 -1.85 -9.22
N PHE A 245 10.20 -1.41 -9.54
CA PHE A 245 10.68 -1.41 -10.93
C PHE A 245 11.32 -2.75 -11.30
N ASN A 246 10.78 -3.37 -12.34
CA ASN A 246 11.27 -4.65 -12.85
C ASN A 246 12.45 -4.48 -13.80
N ASN A 247 12.45 -3.42 -14.61
CA ASN A 247 13.51 -3.09 -15.58
C ASN A 247 13.77 -1.59 -15.46
N HIS A 248 15.03 -1.19 -15.44
CA HIS A 248 15.44 0.22 -15.35
C HIS A 248 14.95 0.93 -14.10
N PHE A 249 15.83 1.05 -13.13
CA PHE A 249 15.55 1.84 -11.94
C PHE A 249 15.48 3.33 -12.28
N PRO A 250 14.51 4.08 -11.70
CA PRO A 250 14.39 5.52 -11.92
C PRO A 250 15.60 6.27 -11.35
N SER A 251 15.89 7.43 -11.94
CA SER A 251 16.90 8.35 -11.43
C SER A 251 16.45 9.02 -10.11
N ALA A 252 17.37 9.67 -9.40
CA ALA A 252 17.02 10.45 -8.21
C ALA A 252 16.05 11.60 -8.55
N GLU A 253 16.15 12.19 -9.73
CA GLU A 253 15.25 13.22 -10.22
C GLU A 253 13.83 12.67 -10.45
N ASP A 254 13.72 11.50 -11.09
CA ASP A 254 12.43 10.85 -11.34
C ASP A 254 11.74 10.46 -10.03
N VAL A 255 12.51 9.89 -9.08
CA VAL A 255 11.99 9.57 -7.75
C VAL A 255 11.57 10.84 -7.02
N ALA A 256 12.35 11.91 -7.06
CA ALA A 256 11.99 13.17 -6.43
C ALA A 256 10.66 13.72 -7.00
N LYS A 257 10.51 13.73 -8.34
CA LYS A 257 9.25 14.11 -9.01
C LYS A 257 8.07 13.26 -8.54
N SER A 258 8.27 11.95 -8.43
CA SER A 258 7.24 11.02 -7.97
C SER A 258 6.82 11.25 -6.50
N PHE A 259 7.64 11.92 -5.71
CA PHE A 259 7.36 12.29 -4.32
C PHE A 259 7.05 13.79 -4.16
N ASP A 260 6.70 14.50 -5.24
CA ASP A 260 6.38 15.93 -5.28
C ASP A 260 7.44 16.81 -4.62
N MET A 261 8.72 16.47 -4.81
CA MET A 261 9.83 17.21 -4.24
C MET A 261 10.96 17.46 -5.27
N SER A 262 11.85 18.41 -4.96
CA SER A 262 13.06 18.58 -5.75
C SER A 262 14.09 17.50 -5.41
N GLU A 263 14.97 17.15 -6.37
CA GLU A 263 16.08 16.21 -6.11
C GLU A 263 16.96 16.68 -4.93
N ARG A 264 17.18 17.98 -4.77
CA ARG A 264 17.92 18.56 -3.64
C ARG A 264 17.21 18.24 -2.31
N SER A 265 15.89 18.41 -2.27
CA SER A 265 15.09 18.11 -1.05
C SER A 265 15.12 16.62 -0.74
N LEU A 266 14.98 15.76 -1.76
CA LEU A 266 15.08 14.30 -1.60
C LEU A 266 16.44 13.92 -0.98
N ARG A 267 17.55 14.38 -1.56
CA ARG A 267 18.90 14.05 -1.08
C ARG A 267 19.14 14.55 0.34
N ARG A 268 18.67 15.77 0.69
CA ARG A 268 18.79 16.33 2.04
C ARG A 268 18.05 15.48 3.06
N GLN A 269 16.77 15.18 2.81
CA GLN A 269 15.94 14.41 3.74
C GLN A 269 16.45 12.97 3.89
N LEU A 270 16.90 12.32 2.80
CA LEU A 270 17.55 11.01 2.89
C LEU A 270 18.81 11.06 3.76
N SER A 271 19.60 12.14 3.67
CA SER A 271 20.79 12.33 4.52
C SER A 271 20.42 12.52 6.00
N GLU A 272 19.30 13.18 6.29
CA GLU A 272 18.74 13.31 7.64
C GLU A 272 18.31 11.93 8.19
N ASP A 273 17.82 11.03 7.32
CA ASP A 273 17.55 9.61 7.63
C ASP A 273 18.83 8.74 7.72
N GLY A 274 20.02 9.32 7.55
CA GLY A 274 21.30 8.61 7.56
C GLY A 274 21.55 7.73 6.32
N ARG A 275 20.84 7.96 5.21
CA ARG A 275 20.96 7.18 3.98
C ARG A 275 21.22 8.07 2.76
N SER A 276 21.81 7.51 1.72
CA SER A 276 21.90 8.18 0.43
C SER A 276 21.02 7.48 -0.63
N PHE A 277 20.58 8.22 -1.65
CA PHE A 277 19.87 7.62 -2.78
C PHE A 277 20.68 6.51 -3.47
N ARG A 278 22.00 6.68 -3.55
CA ARG A 278 22.92 5.68 -4.10
C ARG A 278 22.89 4.36 -3.30
N ASP A 279 22.84 4.44 -1.99
CA ASP A 279 22.78 3.25 -1.12
C ASP A 279 21.44 2.54 -1.28
N LEU A 280 20.32 3.31 -1.30
CA LEU A 280 18.99 2.75 -1.52
C LEU A 280 18.86 2.08 -2.90
N LEU A 281 19.42 2.69 -3.93
CA LEU A 281 19.46 2.09 -5.27
C LEU A 281 20.32 0.81 -5.29
N ALA A 282 21.44 0.80 -4.56
CA ALA A 282 22.27 -0.40 -4.44
C ALA A 282 21.53 -1.53 -3.72
N ASP A 283 20.80 -1.22 -2.66
CA ASP A 283 19.97 -2.19 -1.92
C ASP A 283 18.85 -2.76 -2.80
N ALA A 284 18.13 -1.90 -3.55
CA ALA A 284 17.10 -2.33 -4.48
C ALA A 284 17.63 -3.24 -5.58
N ARG A 285 18.77 -2.87 -6.20
CA ARG A 285 19.47 -3.68 -7.19
C ARG A 285 19.92 -5.03 -6.63
N TYR A 286 20.47 -5.04 -5.42
CA TYR A 286 20.90 -6.27 -4.75
C TYR A 286 19.73 -7.21 -4.46
N ALA A 287 18.62 -6.67 -3.92
CA ALA A 287 17.41 -7.45 -3.67
C ALA A 287 16.87 -8.10 -4.96
N LYS A 288 16.81 -7.34 -6.06
CA LYS A 288 16.37 -7.82 -7.37
C LYS A 288 17.34 -8.89 -7.94
N ALA A 289 18.65 -8.64 -7.87
CA ALA A 289 19.65 -9.59 -8.34
C ALA A 289 19.55 -10.93 -7.60
N ARG A 290 19.44 -10.90 -6.27
CA ARG A 290 19.25 -12.12 -5.45
C ARG A 290 18.01 -12.89 -5.86
N TYR A 291 16.91 -12.18 -6.08
CA TYR A 291 15.66 -12.78 -6.51
C TYR A 291 15.82 -13.50 -7.87
N LEU A 292 16.38 -12.81 -8.88
CA LEU A 292 16.58 -13.37 -10.22
C LEU A 292 17.54 -14.56 -10.20
N LEU A 293 18.62 -14.48 -9.43
CA LEU A 293 19.58 -15.56 -9.30
C LEU A 293 18.99 -16.83 -8.69
N LYS A 294 18.08 -16.70 -7.71
CA LYS A 294 17.47 -17.84 -7.01
C LYS A 294 16.25 -18.43 -7.73
N ASN A 295 15.52 -17.61 -8.48
CA ASN A 295 14.20 -18.00 -8.99
C ASN A 295 14.16 -18.13 -10.51
N THR A 296 15.26 -17.84 -11.22
CA THR A 296 15.34 -17.94 -12.68
C THR A 296 16.65 -18.57 -13.15
N ALA A 297 16.61 -19.10 -14.36
CA ALA A 297 17.82 -19.59 -15.07
C ALA A 297 18.45 -18.51 -15.96
N LEU A 298 18.08 -17.24 -15.82
CA LEU A 298 18.57 -16.14 -16.66
C LEU A 298 20.11 -16.06 -16.65
N PRO A 299 20.76 -15.82 -17.79
CA PRO A 299 22.19 -15.52 -17.86
C PRO A 299 22.57 -14.35 -16.97
N ILE A 300 23.84 -14.35 -16.49
CA ILE A 300 24.32 -13.26 -15.61
C ILE A 300 24.28 -11.90 -16.31
N GLU A 301 24.52 -11.89 -17.63
CA GLU A 301 24.47 -10.70 -18.47
C GLU A 301 23.04 -10.10 -18.51
N ASP A 302 22.04 -10.94 -18.65
CA ASP A 302 20.63 -10.52 -18.68
C ASP A 302 20.19 -9.97 -17.33
N ILE A 303 20.63 -10.60 -16.24
CA ILE A 303 20.38 -10.09 -14.88
C ILE A 303 21.06 -8.72 -14.71
N ALA A 304 22.32 -8.57 -15.14
CA ALA A 304 23.04 -7.29 -15.09
C ALA A 304 22.28 -6.18 -15.82
N ALA A 305 21.83 -6.47 -17.05
CA ALA A 305 21.04 -5.52 -17.84
C ALA A 305 19.72 -5.15 -17.16
N GLN A 306 18.97 -6.12 -16.66
CA GLN A 306 17.69 -5.88 -15.97
C GLN A 306 17.82 -5.03 -14.71
N ILE A 307 18.95 -5.11 -14.00
CA ILE A 307 19.18 -4.29 -12.80
C ILE A 307 19.92 -2.97 -13.10
N GLY A 308 20.08 -2.64 -14.39
CA GLY A 308 20.61 -1.35 -14.86
C GLY A 308 22.13 -1.23 -14.83
N TYR A 309 22.85 -2.33 -15.10
CA TYR A 309 24.28 -2.31 -15.40
C TYR A 309 24.50 -2.47 -16.90
N ALA A 310 25.29 -1.56 -17.48
CA ALA A 310 25.67 -1.65 -18.89
C ALA A 310 26.62 -2.83 -19.18
N GLU A 311 27.45 -3.20 -18.18
CA GLU A 311 28.47 -4.23 -18.29
C GLU A 311 28.31 -5.27 -17.17
N SER A 312 28.32 -6.57 -17.54
CA SER A 312 28.18 -7.65 -16.57
C SER A 312 29.37 -7.69 -15.57
N ALA A 313 30.56 -7.26 -15.98
CA ALA A 313 31.72 -7.16 -15.10
C ALA A 313 31.47 -6.18 -13.93
N ALA A 314 30.86 -5.00 -14.20
CA ALA A 314 30.53 -4.02 -13.19
C ALA A 314 29.48 -4.58 -12.20
N PHE A 315 28.50 -5.33 -12.68
CA PHE A 315 27.54 -6.04 -11.84
C PHE A 315 28.21 -7.10 -10.97
N ILE A 316 29.07 -7.96 -11.52
CA ILE A 316 29.76 -9.00 -10.75
C ILE A 316 30.56 -8.38 -9.60
N HIS A 317 31.30 -7.29 -9.85
CA HIS A 317 32.04 -6.57 -8.83
C HIS A 317 31.11 -5.98 -7.74
N ALA A 318 30.00 -5.35 -8.14
CA ALA A 318 29.02 -4.82 -7.20
C ALA A 318 28.38 -5.92 -6.36
N PHE A 319 27.96 -7.02 -6.99
CA PHE A 319 27.33 -8.15 -6.31
C PHE A 319 28.27 -8.82 -5.31
N ARG A 320 29.53 -9.01 -5.68
CA ARG A 320 30.54 -9.57 -4.76
C ARG A 320 30.75 -8.69 -3.53
N ARG A 321 30.71 -7.36 -3.71
CA ARG A 321 30.78 -6.42 -2.57
C ARG A 321 29.55 -6.53 -1.67
N TRP A 322 28.36 -6.77 -2.23
CA TRP A 322 27.12 -6.89 -1.47
C TRP A 322 26.95 -8.23 -0.77
N ALA A 323 27.27 -9.34 -1.47
CA ALA A 323 26.98 -10.71 -1.04
C ALA A 323 28.18 -11.46 -0.49
N GLY A 324 29.42 -10.93 -0.62
CA GLY A 324 30.64 -11.64 -0.30
C GLY A 324 30.98 -12.81 -1.25
N ALA A 325 30.17 -13.02 -2.29
CA ALA A 325 30.32 -14.08 -3.28
C ALA A 325 30.00 -13.59 -4.68
N THR A 326 30.42 -14.24 -5.72
CA THR A 326 30.03 -13.92 -7.10
C THR A 326 28.55 -14.32 -7.36
N PRO A 327 27.89 -13.74 -8.37
CA PRO A 327 26.54 -14.15 -8.75
C PRO A 327 26.42 -15.66 -9.06
N ARG A 328 27.41 -16.23 -9.68
CA ARG A 328 27.44 -17.66 -10.00
C ARG A 328 27.52 -18.52 -8.75
N GLU A 329 28.49 -18.26 -7.87
CA GLU A 329 28.61 -18.96 -6.58
C GLU A 329 27.33 -18.81 -5.71
N PHE A 330 26.66 -17.65 -5.80
CA PHE A 330 25.42 -17.41 -5.07
C PHE A 330 24.24 -18.22 -5.63
N ARG A 331 24.19 -18.45 -6.95
CA ARG A 331 23.16 -19.27 -7.61
C ARG A 331 23.32 -20.76 -7.27
N GLU A 332 24.53 -21.23 -7.11
CA GLU A 332 24.84 -22.64 -6.83
C GLU A 332 24.67 -23.04 -5.37
N ARG A 333 24.43 -22.06 -4.48
CA ARG A 333 24.08 -22.27 -3.05
C ARG A 333 22.59 -22.49 -2.87
#